data_6b4834a06c33d537d1dfe953eceae9db
#
_entry.id   6b4834a06c33d537d1dfe953eceae9db
#
_cell.length_a   1.000
_cell.length_b   1.000
_cell.length_c   1.000
_cell.angle_alpha   90.00
_cell.angle_beta   90.00
_cell.angle_gamma   90.00
#
_symmetry.space_group_name_H-M   'P 1'
#
loop_
_entity.id
_entity.type
_entity.pdbx_description
1 polymer ?
#
loop_
_entity_poly.entity_id
_entity_poly.type
_entity_poly.pdbx_seq_one_letter_code
_entity_poly.pdbx_strand_id
1 'polypeptide(L)'
;MSEKRQFLKEFNTLDYILRSAKNILIVAHSNPDPDAVGSTVALGSFVKKFYKARIVMGCYDPFPDTLSDIIPDVTFENPDELDLTLFDVVIGCDSVERGFDRVIDNVSEDCVTIAIDHHHDITLQSDVRIIDGLYAATCEILYDFFIFTHKQFDKKIATALLVGIIGDTGAFQHANTSAEILTMSADLIKRGASITKIIATLSASQEIETLNLWGRALGRTKFYKENGLAVSAITREDLQGHLVNSGEISNVASMLATVPLVRAALVVYQADDNTIKGSLRAEKHGNIDVSAIAHTLGGGGHKLASGFSIPGQIIGVDDNGWKIV
;
A
#
# COMPACT_ATOMS: atom_id res chain seq x y z
N MET A 1 2.49 -4.60 24.94
CA MET A 1 2.04 -4.42 23.54
C MET A 1 1.39 -3.05 23.51
N SER A 2 1.78 -2.18 22.59
CA SER A 2 1.09 -0.91 22.37
C SER A 2 -0.31 -1.22 21.84
N GLU A 3 -1.32 -0.57 22.39
CA GLU A 3 -2.71 -0.69 21.94
C GLU A 3 -2.97 0.30 20.81
N LYS A 4 -3.80 -0.09 19.83
CA LYS A 4 -4.28 0.82 18.78
C LYS A 4 -5.00 2.02 19.37
N ARG A 5 -4.79 3.19 18.80
CA ARG A 5 -5.47 4.40 19.20
C ARG A 5 -6.96 4.33 18.88
N GLN A 6 -7.82 4.62 19.83
CA GLN A 6 -9.25 4.79 19.60
C GLN A 6 -9.53 6.22 19.13
N PHE A 7 -9.99 6.40 17.91
CA PHE A 7 -10.22 7.71 17.27
C PHE A 7 -11.62 8.30 17.53
N LEU A 8 -12.23 8.04 18.68
CA LEU A 8 -13.61 8.45 18.95
C LEU A 8 -13.87 9.96 18.76
N LYS A 9 -12.92 10.80 19.16
CA LYS A 9 -13.03 12.24 19.00
C LYS A 9 -12.86 12.67 17.55
N GLU A 10 -11.88 12.12 16.88
CA GLU A 10 -11.59 12.37 15.48
C GLU A 10 -12.71 11.86 14.56
N PHE A 11 -13.30 10.70 14.87
CA PHE A 11 -14.46 10.16 14.15
C PHE A 11 -15.71 11.03 14.31
N ASN A 12 -15.96 11.58 15.50
CA ASN A 12 -17.03 12.56 15.69
C ASN A 12 -16.80 13.81 14.84
N THR A 13 -15.56 14.30 14.80
CA THR A 13 -15.19 15.48 14.00
C THR A 13 -15.35 15.18 12.50
N LEU A 14 -14.88 14.03 12.04
CA LEU A 14 -15.03 13.60 10.65
C LEU A 14 -16.52 13.48 10.25
N ASP A 15 -17.36 12.81 11.07
CA ASP A 15 -18.81 12.69 10.79
C ASP A 15 -19.48 14.06 10.72
N TYR A 16 -19.10 15.00 11.63
CA TYR A 16 -19.62 16.36 11.62
C TYR A 16 -19.22 17.13 10.35
N ILE A 17 -17.96 17.07 9.93
CA ILE A 17 -17.46 17.72 8.72
C ILE A 17 -18.20 17.14 7.49
N LEU A 18 -18.29 15.82 7.37
CA LEU A 18 -18.95 15.15 6.25
C LEU A 18 -20.45 15.51 6.13
N ARG A 19 -21.13 15.83 7.23
CA ARG A 19 -22.54 16.28 7.23
C ARG A 19 -22.72 17.67 6.66
N SER A 20 -21.73 18.55 6.77
CA SER A 20 -21.78 19.95 6.35
C SER A 20 -21.14 20.19 4.99
N ALA A 21 -20.23 19.35 4.57
CA ALA A 21 -19.49 19.44 3.31
C ALA A 21 -20.41 19.38 2.09
N LYS A 22 -20.05 20.16 1.04
CA LYS A 22 -20.76 20.20 -0.25
C LYS A 22 -19.95 19.53 -1.35
N ASN A 23 -18.64 19.83 -1.41
CA ASN A 23 -17.72 19.29 -2.42
C ASN A 23 -16.52 18.67 -1.71
N ILE A 24 -16.36 17.38 -1.84
CA ILE A 24 -15.29 16.62 -1.20
C ILE A 24 -14.41 15.99 -2.27
N LEU A 25 -13.10 16.20 -2.16
CA LEU A 25 -12.09 15.46 -2.90
C LEU A 25 -11.45 14.43 -1.96
N ILE A 26 -11.42 13.16 -2.37
CA ILE A 26 -10.74 12.07 -1.66
C ILE A 26 -9.57 11.62 -2.51
N VAL A 27 -8.36 11.65 -1.97
CA VAL A 27 -7.12 11.46 -2.74
C VAL A 27 -6.41 10.18 -2.32
N ALA A 28 -6.16 9.30 -3.30
CA ALA A 28 -5.24 8.17 -3.18
C ALA A 28 -3.81 8.61 -3.52
N HIS A 29 -2.81 7.86 -3.06
CA HIS A 29 -1.41 8.13 -3.43
C HIS A 29 -1.13 7.80 -4.90
N SER A 30 -0.06 8.40 -5.47
CA SER A 30 0.44 8.06 -6.80
C SER A 30 0.85 6.59 -6.88
N ASN A 31 0.58 5.94 -8.01
CA ASN A 31 0.73 4.50 -8.20
C ASN A 31 -0.03 3.71 -7.10
N PRO A 32 -1.37 3.85 -7.06
CA PRO A 32 -2.17 3.42 -5.93
C PRO A 32 -2.18 1.89 -5.80
N ASP A 33 -1.85 1.44 -4.61
CA ASP A 33 -1.93 0.03 -4.23
C ASP A 33 -3.37 -0.36 -3.80
N PRO A 34 -3.61 -1.62 -3.45
CA PRO A 34 -4.95 -2.07 -3.05
C PRO A 34 -5.55 -1.33 -1.84
N ASP A 35 -4.73 -0.85 -0.88
CA ASP A 35 -5.25 -0.12 0.29
C ASP A 35 -5.60 1.33 -0.06
N ALA A 36 -4.77 2.01 -0.84
CA ALA A 36 -5.08 3.35 -1.34
C ALA A 36 -6.36 3.35 -2.20
N VAL A 37 -6.51 2.37 -3.10
CA VAL A 37 -7.74 2.20 -3.90
C VAL A 37 -8.92 1.85 -3.01
N GLY A 38 -8.77 0.85 -2.15
CA GLY A 38 -9.81 0.34 -1.27
C GLY A 38 -10.36 1.41 -0.33
N SER A 39 -9.47 2.14 0.34
CA SER A 39 -9.82 3.21 1.27
C SER A 39 -10.52 4.38 0.57
N THR A 40 -9.97 4.87 -0.54
CA THR A 40 -10.55 5.97 -1.32
C THR A 40 -11.95 5.61 -1.84
N VAL A 41 -12.11 4.42 -2.42
CA VAL A 41 -13.40 3.97 -2.97
C VAL A 41 -14.42 3.66 -1.86
N ALA A 42 -13.98 3.05 -0.76
CA ALA A 42 -14.87 2.77 0.38
C ALA A 42 -15.40 4.06 0.97
N LEU A 43 -14.53 5.03 1.26
CA LEU A 43 -14.94 6.32 1.82
C LEU A 43 -15.82 7.10 0.84
N GLY A 44 -15.43 7.21 -0.44
CA GLY A 44 -16.20 7.91 -1.46
C GLY A 44 -17.60 7.30 -1.64
N SER A 45 -17.71 5.98 -1.70
CA SER A 45 -19.00 5.28 -1.79
C SER A 45 -19.84 5.46 -0.53
N PHE A 46 -19.20 5.45 0.65
CA PHE A 46 -19.88 5.67 1.93
C PHE A 46 -20.43 7.10 2.04
N VAL A 47 -19.62 8.10 1.70
CA VAL A 47 -20.04 9.50 1.72
C VAL A 47 -21.17 9.73 0.72
N LYS A 48 -21.03 9.23 -0.51
CA LYS A 48 -22.07 9.32 -1.54
C LYS A 48 -23.42 8.72 -1.09
N LYS A 49 -23.38 7.66 -0.29
CA LYS A 49 -24.59 6.96 0.18
C LYS A 49 -25.28 7.66 1.36
N PHE A 50 -24.51 8.23 2.28
CA PHE A 50 -25.03 8.67 3.57
C PHE A 50 -24.97 10.18 3.83
N TYR A 51 -24.30 10.93 2.95
CA TYR A 51 -24.13 12.37 3.07
C TYR A 51 -24.52 13.06 1.75
N LYS A 52 -24.73 14.37 1.78
CA LYS A 52 -25.26 15.14 0.63
C LYS A 52 -24.15 15.86 -0.17
N ALA A 53 -22.92 15.41 -0.06
CA ALA A 53 -21.80 16.03 -0.74
C ALA A 53 -21.60 15.50 -2.18
N ARG A 54 -21.13 16.33 -3.07
CA ARG A 54 -20.51 15.91 -4.33
C ARG A 54 -19.14 15.32 -4.02
N ILE A 55 -18.85 14.14 -4.55
CA ILE A 55 -17.58 13.44 -4.32
C ILE A 55 -16.80 13.36 -5.62
N VAL A 56 -15.53 13.71 -5.55
CA VAL A 56 -14.52 13.37 -6.55
C VAL A 56 -13.48 12.48 -5.88
N MET A 57 -13.11 11.39 -6.54
CA MET A 57 -12.00 10.53 -6.13
C MET A 57 -10.82 10.87 -7.03
N GLY A 58 -9.71 11.29 -6.42
CA GLY A 58 -8.51 11.76 -7.10
C GLY A 58 -7.31 10.84 -6.92
N CYS A 59 -6.53 10.72 -7.98
CA CYS A 59 -5.20 10.14 -7.96
C CYS A 59 -4.40 10.71 -9.13
N TYR A 60 -3.09 10.88 -8.99
CA TYR A 60 -2.23 11.32 -10.09
C TYR A 60 -2.04 10.25 -11.16
N ASP A 61 -2.33 9.00 -10.82
CA ASP A 61 -2.33 7.86 -11.73
C ASP A 61 -3.75 7.32 -11.93
N PRO A 62 -4.03 6.66 -13.08
CA PRO A 62 -5.35 6.12 -13.35
C PRO A 62 -5.73 5.00 -12.37
N PHE A 63 -7.03 4.73 -12.26
CA PHE A 63 -7.53 3.58 -11.52
C PHE A 63 -6.92 2.28 -12.08
N PRO A 64 -6.37 1.38 -11.23
CA PRO A 64 -5.72 0.16 -11.70
C PRO A 64 -6.70 -0.80 -12.41
N ASP A 65 -6.42 -1.11 -13.66
CA ASP A 65 -7.24 -2.02 -14.49
C ASP A 65 -7.44 -3.39 -13.82
N THR A 66 -6.44 -3.88 -13.10
CA THR A 66 -6.49 -5.15 -12.37
C THR A 66 -7.60 -5.20 -11.32
N LEU A 67 -8.03 -4.07 -10.78
CA LEU A 67 -9.10 -3.99 -9.78
C LEU A 67 -10.49 -3.72 -10.38
N SER A 68 -10.58 -3.44 -11.68
CA SER A 68 -11.85 -3.07 -12.35
C SER A 68 -12.92 -4.16 -12.28
N ASP A 69 -12.53 -5.43 -12.28
CA ASP A 69 -13.44 -6.57 -12.17
C ASP A 69 -14.03 -6.75 -10.76
N ILE A 70 -13.35 -6.23 -9.74
CA ILE A 70 -13.77 -6.36 -8.33
C ILE A 70 -14.48 -5.09 -7.87
N ILE A 71 -13.98 -3.94 -8.31
CA ILE A 71 -14.48 -2.60 -7.99
C ILE A 71 -14.88 -1.91 -9.31
N PRO A 72 -16.02 -2.29 -9.90
CA PRO A 72 -16.46 -1.70 -11.17
C PRO A 72 -16.99 -0.28 -10.99
N ASP A 73 -17.05 0.44 -12.12
CA ASP A 73 -17.64 1.79 -12.21
C ASP A 73 -16.97 2.80 -11.29
N VAL A 74 -15.65 2.76 -11.23
CA VAL A 74 -14.81 3.72 -10.51
C VAL A 74 -13.79 4.32 -11.46
N THR A 75 -13.61 5.63 -11.37
CA THR A 75 -12.56 6.39 -12.05
C THR A 75 -11.88 7.30 -11.04
N PHE A 76 -10.58 7.50 -11.21
CA PHE A 76 -9.85 8.54 -10.53
C PHE A 76 -9.64 9.72 -11.47
N GLU A 77 -9.87 10.92 -10.94
CA GLU A 77 -9.56 12.16 -11.65
C GLU A 77 -8.17 12.65 -11.22
N ASN A 78 -7.38 13.15 -12.18
CA ASN A 78 -6.05 13.68 -11.85
C ASN A 78 -6.20 15.02 -11.13
N PRO A 79 -5.67 15.19 -9.91
CA PRO A 79 -5.76 16.44 -9.17
C PRO A 79 -5.19 17.65 -9.89
N ASP A 80 -4.19 17.49 -10.78
CA ASP A 80 -3.62 18.56 -11.57
C ASP A 80 -4.61 19.11 -12.65
N GLU A 81 -5.66 18.35 -12.97
CA GLU A 81 -6.71 18.72 -13.94
C GLU A 81 -7.95 19.32 -13.26
N LEU A 82 -7.97 19.39 -11.92
CA LEU A 82 -9.09 19.88 -11.13
C LEU A 82 -8.85 21.32 -10.67
N ASP A 83 -9.93 22.09 -10.59
CA ASP A 83 -9.93 23.32 -9.82
C ASP A 83 -10.09 23.00 -8.33
N LEU A 84 -8.96 22.90 -7.62
CA LEU A 84 -8.91 22.52 -6.21
C LEU A 84 -9.57 23.55 -5.28
N THR A 85 -9.77 24.79 -5.74
CA THR A 85 -10.45 25.84 -4.95
C THR A 85 -11.96 25.62 -4.80
N LEU A 86 -12.54 24.71 -5.58
CA LEU A 86 -13.95 24.36 -5.52
C LEU A 86 -14.30 23.38 -4.38
N PHE A 87 -13.31 22.77 -3.74
CA PHE A 87 -13.52 21.82 -2.68
C PHE A 87 -13.49 22.49 -1.31
N ASP A 88 -14.48 22.20 -0.51
CA ASP A 88 -14.57 22.63 0.89
C ASP A 88 -13.98 21.62 1.87
N VAL A 89 -13.75 20.38 1.41
CA VAL A 89 -13.04 19.34 2.16
C VAL A 89 -12.15 18.53 1.22
N VAL A 90 -10.90 18.30 1.62
CA VAL A 90 -10.00 17.33 0.96
C VAL A 90 -9.54 16.29 1.96
N ILE A 91 -9.57 15.02 1.55
CA ILE A 91 -9.24 13.88 2.41
C ILE A 91 -8.17 13.03 1.72
N GLY A 92 -7.00 12.92 2.33
CA GLY A 92 -5.98 11.97 1.91
C GLY A 92 -6.24 10.61 2.58
N CYS A 93 -6.41 9.58 1.77
CA CYS A 93 -6.52 8.19 2.21
C CYS A 93 -5.27 7.43 1.78
N ASP A 94 -4.48 6.97 2.73
CA ASP A 94 -3.24 6.22 2.49
C ASP A 94 -2.24 6.99 1.59
N SER A 95 -2.28 8.32 1.61
CA SER A 95 -1.63 9.16 0.62
C SER A 95 -0.80 10.30 1.19
N VAL A 96 -0.64 10.36 2.50
CA VAL A 96 -0.26 11.59 3.21
C VAL A 96 1.07 12.18 2.74
N GLU A 97 2.05 11.37 2.33
CA GLU A 97 3.35 11.86 1.80
C GLU A 97 3.61 11.39 0.35
N ARG A 98 2.55 11.06 -0.41
CA ARG A 98 2.66 10.55 -1.77
C ARG A 98 1.64 11.19 -2.73
N GLY A 99 1.43 12.48 -2.61
CA GLY A 99 0.54 13.23 -3.49
C GLY A 99 -0.48 14.10 -2.77
N PHE A 100 -0.90 13.78 -1.55
CA PHE A 100 -1.82 14.60 -0.78
C PHE A 100 -1.19 15.93 -0.33
N ASP A 101 0.11 15.95 -0.07
CA ASP A 101 0.92 17.15 0.17
C ASP A 101 0.74 18.18 -0.96
N ARG A 102 0.84 17.75 -2.22
CA ARG A 102 0.62 18.61 -3.40
C ARG A 102 -0.81 19.15 -3.49
N VAL A 103 -1.81 18.40 -3.06
CA VAL A 103 -3.21 18.84 -3.04
C VAL A 103 -3.40 19.92 -1.98
N ILE A 104 -2.90 19.71 -0.76
CA ILE A 104 -3.02 20.68 0.34
C ILE A 104 -2.44 22.03 -0.01
N ASP A 105 -1.31 22.07 -0.73
CA ASP A 105 -0.64 23.30 -1.12
C ASP A 105 -1.44 24.14 -2.15
N ASN A 106 -2.49 23.58 -2.76
CA ASN A 106 -3.24 24.20 -3.85
C ASN A 106 -4.75 24.37 -3.56
N VAL A 107 -5.24 24.03 -2.37
CA VAL A 107 -6.62 24.29 -1.97
C VAL A 107 -6.80 25.71 -1.39
N SER A 108 -8.04 26.16 -1.24
CA SER A 108 -8.34 27.44 -0.58
C SER A 108 -8.04 27.39 0.92
N GLU A 109 -7.74 28.56 1.53
CA GLU A 109 -7.47 28.67 2.98
C GLU A 109 -8.63 28.19 3.86
N ASP A 110 -9.87 28.28 3.36
CA ASP A 110 -11.07 27.81 4.07
C ASP A 110 -11.35 26.31 3.87
N CYS A 111 -10.57 25.60 3.05
CA CYS A 111 -10.74 24.19 2.80
C CYS A 111 -10.26 23.36 4.00
N VAL A 112 -11.12 22.46 4.47
CA VAL A 112 -10.75 21.56 5.57
C VAL A 112 -9.93 20.39 5.04
N THR A 113 -8.75 20.19 5.61
CA THR A 113 -7.81 19.12 5.23
C THR A 113 -7.86 17.96 6.22
N ILE A 114 -7.99 16.73 5.73
CA ILE A 114 -8.10 15.53 6.57
C ILE A 114 -7.12 14.47 6.08
N ALA A 115 -6.32 13.91 6.98
CA ALA A 115 -5.41 12.81 6.69
C ALA A 115 -5.87 11.55 7.43
N ILE A 116 -6.08 10.46 6.68
CA ILE A 116 -6.42 9.12 7.21
C ILE A 116 -5.36 8.15 6.69
N ASP A 117 -4.53 7.61 7.59
CA ASP A 117 -3.38 6.81 7.16
C ASP A 117 -2.92 5.85 8.26
N HIS A 118 -2.28 4.76 7.88
CA HIS A 118 -1.72 3.77 8.81
C HIS A 118 -0.18 3.73 8.80
N HIS A 119 0.47 4.60 8.05
CA HIS A 119 1.93 4.65 8.02
C HIS A 119 2.51 5.30 9.28
N HIS A 120 3.73 4.85 9.65
CA HIS A 120 4.52 5.49 10.69
C HIS A 120 5.21 6.76 10.15
N ASP A 121 5.57 7.65 11.06
CA ASP A 121 6.45 8.81 10.79
C ASP A 121 5.90 9.86 9.81
N ILE A 122 4.57 9.94 9.66
CA ILE A 122 3.93 10.97 8.84
C ILE A 122 4.07 12.35 9.50
N THR A 123 4.73 13.26 8.81
CA THR A 123 5.01 14.63 9.25
C THR A 123 4.03 15.66 8.72
N LEU A 124 3.33 15.36 7.63
CA LEU A 124 2.36 16.27 7.00
C LEU A 124 1.30 16.75 8.00
N GLN A 125 1.07 18.06 8.01
CA GLN A 125 0.05 18.68 8.84
C GLN A 125 -1.29 18.74 8.09
N SER A 126 -2.38 18.48 8.80
CA SER A 126 -3.75 18.65 8.32
C SER A 126 -4.66 19.00 9.53
N ASP A 127 -5.83 19.57 9.26
CA ASP A 127 -6.75 20.00 10.31
C ASP A 127 -7.27 18.84 11.14
N VAL A 128 -7.50 17.68 10.51
CA VAL A 128 -7.88 16.44 11.19
C VAL A 128 -6.91 15.32 10.79
N ARG A 129 -6.34 14.66 11.80
CA ARG A 129 -5.40 13.56 11.62
C ARG A 129 -5.94 12.28 12.26
N ILE A 130 -6.17 11.26 11.46
CA ILE A 130 -6.61 9.93 11.88
C ILE A 130 -5.51 8.96 11.44
N ILE A 131 -4.39 8.98 12.16
CA ILE A 131 -3.16 8.30 11.77
C ILE A 131 -2.64 7.46 12.93
N ASP A 132 -2.47 6.15 12.70
CA ASP A 132 -1.83 5.24 13.66
C ASP A 132 -1.21 4.03 12.95
N GLY A 133 0.10 3.90 13.00
CA GLY A 133 0.87 2.81 12.41
C GLY A 133 0.69 1.43 13.07
N LEU A 134 -0.19 1.29 14.06
CA LEU A 134 -0.59 0.00 14.61
C LEU A 134 -1.77 -0.64 13.85
N TYR A 135 -2.45 0.12 13.01
CA TYR A 135 -3.45 -0.41 12.09
C TYR A 135 -2.75 -1.15 10.95
N ALA A 136 -3.36 -2.23 10.49
CA ALA A 136 -2.79 -3.04 9.42
C ALA A 136 -2.99 -2.42 8.03
N ALA A 137 -3.97 -1.53 7.89
CA ALA A 137 -4.36 -0.88 6.65
C ALA A 137 -5.18 0.40 6.96
N THR A 138 -5.17 1.38 6.08
CA THR A 138 -6.08 2.54 6.14
C THR A 138 -7.56 2.10 6.04
N CYS A 139 -7.84 1.04 5.28
CA CYS A 139 -9.15 0.40 5.23
C CYS A 139 -9.64 -0.12 6.57
N GLU A 140 -8.76 -0.56 7.48
CA GLU A 140 -9.13 -0.94 8.85
C GLU A 140 -9.62 0.27 9.64
N ILE A 141 -8.94 1.41 9.54
CA ILE A 141 -9.36 2.67 10.21
C ILE A 141 -10.76 3.09 9.71
N LEU A 142 -10.98 3.02 8.39
CA LEU A 142 -12.26 3.38 7.79
C LEU A 142 -13.39 2.42 8.19
N TYR A 143 -13.10 1.12 8.33
CA TYR A 143 -14.08 0.18 8.86
C TYR A 143 -14.53 0.59 10.27
N ASP A 144 -13.60 0.90 11.16
CA ASP A 144 -13.91 1.36 12.52
C ASP A 144 -14.75 2.64 12.50
N PHE A 145 -14.42 3.61 11.62
CA PHE A 145 -15.24 4.80 11.42
C PHE A 145 -16.67 4.46 10.95
N PHE A 146 -16.83 3.54 9.98
CA PHE A 146 -18.16 3.18 9.49
C PHE A 146 -19.00 2.49 10.56
N ILE A 147 -18.40 1.61 11.35
CA ILE A 147 -19.07 0.99 12.51
C ILE A 147 -19.44 2.03 13.54
N PHE A 148 -18.54 2.97 13.86
CA PHE A 148 -18.79 4.08 14.78
C PHE A 148 -20.02 4.92 14.38
N THR A 149 -20.23 5.17 13.09
CA THR A 149 -21.39 5.94 12.60
C THR A 149 -22.72 5.18 12.70
N HIS A 150 -22.73 3.90 13.04
CA HIS A 150 -23.91 3.01 13.05
C HIS A 150 -24.65 2.93 11.72
N LYS A 151 -24.03 3.28 10.59
CA LYS A 151 -24.62 3.22 9.26
C LYS A 151 -24.35 1.86 8.60
N GLN A 152 -25.39 1.28 7.99
CA GLN A 152 -25.30 -0.02 7.32
C GLN A 152 -24.76 0.16 5.89
N PHE A 153 -23.51 -0.21 5.66
CA PHE A 153 -22.91 -0.19 4.32
C PHE A 153 -23.10 -1.52 3.58
N ASP A 154 -23.00 -1.44 2.27
CA ASP A 154 -23.36 -2.52 1.35
C ASP A 154 -22.12 -3.30 0.86
N LYS A 155 -22.39 -4.25 -0.04
CA LYS A 155 -21.38 -5.11 -0.66
C LYS A 155 -20.26 -4.31 -1.35
N LYS A 156 -20.58 -3.19 -2.03
CA LYS A 156 -19.56 -2.39 -2.75
C LYS A 156 -18.53 -1.83 -1.78
N ILE A 157 -19.00 -1.22 -0.71
CA ILE A 157 -18.14 -0.66 0.34
C ILE A 157 -17.37 -1.77 1.05
N ALA A 158 -18.06 -2.89 1.40
CA ALA A 158 -17.42 -4.03 2.05
C ALA A 158 -16.32 -4.66 1.16
N THR A 159 -16.54 -4.72 -0.16
CA THR A 159 -15.54 -5.24 -1.10
C THR A 159 -14.33 -4.32 -1.16
N ALA A 160 -14.51 -3.01 -1.25
CA ALA A 160 -13.43 -2.04 -1.31
C ALA A 160 -12.55 -2.10 -0.03
N LEU A 161 -13.17 -2.13 1.16
CA LEU A 161 -12.45 -2.29 2.43
C LEU A 161 -11.65 -3.60 2.47
N LEU A 162 -12.26 -4.72 2.03
CA LEU A 162 -11.60 -6.01 2.07
C LEU A 162 -10.45 -6.11 1.05
N VAL A 163 -10.52 -5.39 -0.07
CA VAL A 163 -9.41 -5.29 -1.04
C VAL A 163 -8.17 -4.69 -0.39
N GLY A 164 -8.32 -3.56 0.32
CA GLY A 164 -7.20 -2.93 1.01
C GLY A 164 -6.64 -3.82 2.13
N ILE A 165 -7.50 -4.36 3.00
CA ILE A 165 -7.07 -5.25 4.08
C ILE A 165 -6.29 -6.46 3.54
N ILE A 166 -6.76 -7.10 2.45
CA ILE A 166 -6.06 -8.25 1.84
C ILE A 166 -4.74 -7.81 1.21
N GLY A 167 -4.70 -6.65 0.56
CA GLY A 167 -3.47 -6.10 0.00
C GLY A 167 -2.39 -5.95 1.04
N ASP A 168 -2.64 -5.19 2.08
CA ASP A 168 -1.65 -4.83 3.10
C ASP A 168 -1.29 -5.96 4.06
N THR A 169 -2.19 -6.91 4.26
CA THR A 169 -1.89 -8.12 5.03
C THR A 169 -1.26 -9.23 4.20
N GLY A 170 -1.03 -9.00 2.90
CA GLY A 170 -0.53 -10.03 1.99
C GLY A 170 -1.39 -11.29 2.02
N ALA A 171 -2.72 -11.11 1.86
CA ALA A 171 -3.70 -12.18 2.02
C ALA A 171 -3.59 -12.89 3.39
N PHE A 172 -3.45 -12.10 4.45
CA PHE A 172 -3.34 -12.53 5.85
C PHE A 172 -2.03 -13.28 6.19
N GLN A 173 -1.00 -13.16 5.37
CA GLN A 173 0.29 -13.80 5.59
C GLN A 173 1.28 -12.90 6.34
N HIS A 174 1.07 -11.58 6.30
CA HIS A 174 1.99 -10.64 6.96
C HIS A 174 1.78 -10.59 8.47
N ALA A 175 2.82 -10.14 9.16
CA ALA A 175 2.88 -10.07 10.62
C ALA A 175 1.95 -9.02 11.25
N ASN A 176 1.34 -8.13 10.46
CA ASN A 176 0.30 -7.18 10.87
C ASN A 176 -1.10 -7.80 10.91
N THR A 177 -1.26 -9.07 10.49
CA THR A 177 -2.52 -9.81 10.61
C THR A 177 -2.82 -10.12 12.08
N SER A 178 -3.95 -9.65 12.57
CA SER A 178 -4.42 -9.86 13.94
C SER A 178 -5.78 -10.57 13.98
N ALA A 179 -6.22 -10.97 15.17
CA ALA A 179 -7.56 -11.56 15.35
C ALA A 179 -8.68 -10.57 15.02
N GLU A 180 -8.45 -9.28 15.28
CA GLU A 180 -9.36 -8.17 14.95
C GLU A 180 -9.53 -8.06 13.43
N ILE A 181 -8.42 -8.09 12.67
CA ILE A 181 -8.43 -8.08 11.19
C ILE A 181 -9.21 -9.26 10.62
N LEU A 182 -9.03 -10.46 11.17
CA LEU A 182 -9.77 -11.64 10.71
C LEU A 182 -11.27 -11.53 11.04
N THR A 183 -11.60 -10.99 12.21
CA THR A 183 -12.99 -10.75 12.62
C THR A 183 -13.68 -9.72 11.74
N MET A 184 -13.00 -8.61 11.46
CA MET A 184 -13.44 -7.55 10.54
C MET A 184 -13.63 -8.12 9.12
N SER A 185 -12.66 -8.87 8.62
CA SER A 185 -12.75 -9.51 7.30
C SER A 185 -13.94 -10.47 7.21
N ALA A 186 -14.22 -11.23 8.29
CA ALA A 186 -15.40 -12.10 8.35
C ALA A 186 -16.73 -11.29 8.29
N ASP A 187 -16.80 -10.11 8.92
CA ASP A 187 -17.97 -9.22 8.80
C ASP A 187 -18.11 -8.68 7.38
N LEU A 188 -17.01 -8.25 6.74
CA LEU A 188 -17.02 -7.78 5.36
C LEU A 188 -17.48 -8.88 4.38
N ILE A 189 -17.06 -10.13 4.60
CA ILE A 189 -17.53 -11.29 3.82
C ILE A 189 -19.03 -11.53 4.04
N LYS A 190 -19.53 -11.44 5.28
CA LYS A 190 -20.99 -11.54 5.55
C LYS A 190 -21.78 -10.45 4.85
N ARG A 191 -21.21 -9.26 4.61
CA ARG A 191 -21.82 -8.16 3.84
C ARG A 191 -21.73 -8.38 2.33
N GLY A 192 -21.13 -9.49 1.87
CA GLY A 192 -21.11 -9.93 0.48
C GLY A 192 -19.82 -9.71 -0.28
N ALA A 193 -18.72 -9.26 0.39
CA ALA A 193 -17.41 -9.25 -0.22
C ALA A 193 -16.92 -10.68 -0.51
N SER A 194 -16.26 -10.90 -1.65
CA SER A 194 -15.76 -12.22 -2.04
C SER A 194 -14.26 -12.32 -1.88
N ILE A 195 -13.82 -12.90 -0.77
CA ILE A 195 -12.39 -13.10 -0.49
C ILE A 195 -11.69 -13.89 -1.60
N THR A 196 -12.33 -14.94 -2.14
CA THR A 196 -11.75 -15.78 -3.19
C THR A 196 -11.55 -15.00 -4.49
N LYS A 197 -12.54 -14.14 -4.86
CA LYS A 197 -12.41 -13.29 -6.05
C LYS A 197 -11.31 -12.26 -5.85
N ILE A 198 -11.24 -11.62 -4.67
CA ILE A 198 -10.22 -10.61 -4.35
C ILE A 198 -8.82 -11.23 -4.41
N ILE A 199 -8.59 -12.33 -3.70
CA ILE A 199 -7.28 -13.00 -3.70
C ILE A 199 -6.92 -13.45 -5.12
N ALA A 200 -7.84 -14.07 -5.85
CA ALA A 200 -7.60 -14.48 -7.23
C ALA A 200 -7.18 -13.29 -8.10
N THR A 201 -7.86 -12.16 -8.01
CA THR A 201 -7.52 -10.97 -8.80
C THR A 201 -6.17 -10.37 -8.40
N LEU A 202 -5.90 -10.21 -7.10
CA LEU A 202 -4.62 -9.68 -6.63
C LEU A 202 -3.44 -10.63 -6.90
N SER A 203 -3.71 -11.93 -7.02
CA SER A 203 -2.69 -12.94 -7.37
C SER A 203 -2.59 -13.24 -8.87
N ALA A 204 -3.64 -12.98 -9.64
CA ALA A 204 -3.73 -13.36 -11.07
C ALA A 204 -2.95 -12.45 -12.02
N SER A 205 -2.38 -11.37 -11.52
CA SER A 205 -1.66 -10.39 -12.33
C SER A 205 -0.23 -10.79 -12.68
N GLN A 206 0.17 -12.05 -12.44
CA GLN A 206 1.52 -12.49 -12.78
C GLN A 206 1.53 -13.06 -14.19
N GLU A 207 2.14 -12.34 -15.11
CA GLU A 207 2.44 -12.84 -16.44
C GLU A 207 3.45 -13.99 -16.36
N ILE A 208 3.47 -14.87 -17.36
CA ILE A 208 4.41 -15.99 -17.39
C ILE A 208 5.87 -15.50 -17.38
N GLU A 209 6.10 -14.33 -17.95
CA GLU A 209 7.38 -13.63 -17.97
C GLU A 209 7.84 -13.27 -16.56
N THR A 210 6.94 -12.75 -15.73
CA THR A 210 7.19 -12.46 -14.30
C THR A 210 7.50 -13.72 -13.52
N LEU A 211 6.76 -14.82 -13.75
CA LEU A 211 7.05 -16.10 -13.11
C LEU A 211 8.42 -16.66 -13.52
N ASN A 212 8.80 -16.51 -14.79
CA ASN A 212 10.13 -16.89 -15.28
C ASN A 212 11.22 -16.05 -14.62
N LEU A 213 10.99 -14.74 -14.45
CA LEU A 213 11.89 -13.84 -13.75
C LEU A 213 12.07 -14.25 -12.28
N TRP A 214 10.97 -14.55 -11.59
CA TRP A 214 11.02 -15.07 -10.21
C TRP A 214 11.80 -16.39 -10.15
N GLY A 215 11.59 -17.30 -11.11
CA GLY A 215 12.32 -18.56 -11.20
C GLY A 215 13.84 -18.34 -11.30
N ARG A 216 14.28 -17.38 -12.11
CA ARG A 216 15.71 -17.00 -12.21
C ARG A 216 16.23 -16.40 -10.90
N ALA A 217 15.48 -15.48 -10.29
CA ALA A 217 15.86 -14.87 -9.03
C ALA A 217 15.97 -15.93 -7.92
N LEU A 218 14.99 -16.80 -7.78
CA LEU A 218 14.99 -17.88 -6.78
C LEU A 218 16.14 -18.87 -7.02
N GLY A 219 16.41 -19.24 -8.28
CA GLY A 219 17.53 -20.13 -8.65
C GLY A 219 18.92 -19.56 -8.33
N ARG A 220 19.07 -18.23 -8.31
CA ARG A 220 20.32 -17.52 -7.95
C ARG A 220 20.46 -17.18 -6.49
N THR A 221 19.49 -17.55 -5.67
CA THR A 221 19.50 -17.18 -4.24
C THR A 221 20.68 -17.82 -3.52
N LYS A 222 21.47 -17.00 -2.84
CA LYS A 222 22.55 -17.42 -1.95
C LYS A 222 22.11 -17.23 -0.51
N PHE A 223 22.23 -18.28 0.28
CA PHE A 223 21.91 -18.24 1.70
C PHE A 223 23.19 -18.22 2.55
N TYR A 224 23.38 -17.15 3.27
CA TYR A 224 24.51 -16.96 4.19
C TYR A 224 24.09 -17.38 5.60
N LYS A 225 24.42 -18.65 5.96
CA LYS A 225 24.00 -19.28 7.21
C LYS A 225 24.47 -18.54 8.47
N GLU A 226 25.63 -17.90 8.42
CA GLU A 226 26.24 -17.22 9.56
C GLU A 226 25.37 -16.06 10.08
N ASN A 227 24.72 -15.33 9.20
CA ASN A 227 23.88 -14.19 9.54
C ASN A 227 22.39 -14.37 9.20
N GLY A 228 22.03 -15.51 8.58
CA GLY A 228 20.65 -15.79 8.16
C GLY A 228 20.15 -14.93 7.00
N LEU A 229 21.05 -14.44 6.14
CA LEU A 229 20.73 -13.58 5.03
C LEU A 229 20.53 -14.39 3.73
N ALA A 230 19.37 -14.25 3.09
CA ALA A 230 19.13 -14.73 1.74
C ALA A 230 19.28 -13.57 0.75
N VAL A 231 20.13 -13.72 -0.25
CA VAL A 231 20.42 -12.66 -1.23
C VAL A 231 20.25 -13.19 -2.64
N SER A 232 19.55 -12.45 -3.48
CA SER A 232 19.40 -12.75 -4.89
C SER A 232 19.57 -11.49 -5.76
N ALA A 233 19.79 -11.71 -7.04
CA ALA A 233 19.94 -10.63 -8.01
C ALA A 233 19.23 -10.94 -9.33
N ILE A 234 18.69 -9.90 -9.94
CA ILE A 234 18.11 -9.89 -11.30
C ILE A 234 18.95 -8.95 -12.14
N THR A 235 19.60 -9.52 -13.14
CA THR A 235 20.45 -8.77 -14.06
C THR A 235 19.61 -8.13 -15.17
N ARG A 236 20.20 -7.19 -15.91
CA ARG A 236 19.56 -6.61 -17.08
C ARG A 236 19.21 -7.67 -18.16
N GLU A 237 20.06 -8.67 -18.33
CA GLU A 237 19.82 -9.77 -19.28
C GLU A 237 18.58 -10.60 -18.90
N ASP A 238 18.31 -10.74 -17.60
CA ASP A 238 17.12 -11.45 -17.12
C ASP A 238 15.84 -10.73 -17.48
N LEU A 239 15.88 -9.41 -17.54
CA LEU A 239 14.73 -8.58 -17.83
C LEU A 239 14.27 -8.73 -19.30
N GLN A 240 15.16 -9.06 -20.24
CA GLN A 240 14.87 -9.28 -21.67
C GLN A 240 13.95 -8.19 -22.28
N GLY A 241 14.08 -6.94 -21.81
CA GLY A 241 13.20 -5.83 -22.20
C GLY A 241 11.90 -5.74 -21.41
N HIS A 242 11.65 -6.62 -20.44
CA HIS A 242 10.51 -6.54 -19.56
C HIS A 242 10.68 -5.38 -18.57
N LEU A 243 9.68 -4.52 -18.48
CA LEU A 243 9.65 -3.44 -17.47
C LEU A 243 9.17 -4.03 -16.17
N VAL A 244 10.12 -4.29 -15.27
CA VAL A 244 9.80 -4.82 -13.93
C VAL A 244 9.31 -3.69 -13.02
N ASN A 245 8.18 -3.88 -12.41
CA ASN A 245 7.76 -3.00 -11.34
C ASN A 245 8.38 -3.43 -9.99
N SER A 246 8.53 -2.48 -9.08
CA SER A 246 9.14 -2.73 -7.77
C SER A 246 8.35 -3.75 -6.92
N GLY A 247 7.04 -3.87 -7.14
CA GLY A 247 6.16 -4.83 -6.45
C GLY A 247 6.50 -6.28 -6.79
N GLU A 248 6.79 -6.60 -8.06
CA GLU A 248 7.17 -7.94 -8.49
C GLU A 248 8.44 -8.44 -7.79
N ILE A 249 9.43 -7.55 -7.64
CA ILE A 249 10.68 -7.87 -6.94
C ILE A 249 10.47 -8.00 -5.45
N SER A 250 9.61 -7.16 -4.88
CA SER A 250 9.23 -7.23 -3.47
C SER A 250 8.58 -8.56 -3.11
N ASN A 251 7.80 -9.14 -4.02
CA ASN A 251 7.20 -10.47 -3.83
C ASN A 251 8.25 -11.56 -3.70
N VAL A 252 9.30 -11.54 -4.54
CA VAL A 252 10.42 -12.51 -4.41
C VAL A 252 11.12 -12.34 -3.07
N ALA A 253 11.41 -11.11 -2.65
CA ALA A 253 12.05 -10.86 -1.37
C ALA A 253 11.18 -11.33 -0.19
N SER A 254 9.86 -11.12 -0.27
CA SER A 254 8.91 -11.62 0.73
C SER A 254 8.90 -13.14 0.78
N MET A 255 8.84 -13.83 -0.37
CA MET A 255 8.92 -15.30 -0.42
C MET A 255 10.20 -15.83 0.24
N LEU A 256 11.35 -15.21 -0.05
CA LEU A 256 12.63 -15.61 0.57
C LEU A 256 12.65 -15.37 2.07
N ALA A 257 12.02 -14.30 2.56
CA ALA A 257 11.97 -13.98 3.98
C ALA A 257 11.15 -15.01 4.80
N THR A 258 10.16 -15.68 4.17
CA THR A 258 9.36 -16.71 4.84
C THR A 258 10.08 -18.06 4.99
N VAL A 259 11.23 -18.24 4.32
CA VAL A 259 11.98 -19.51 4.39
C VAL A 259 12.53 -19.70 5.81
N PRO A 260 12.35 -20.88 6.44
CA PRO A 260 12.93 -21.15 7.75
C PRO A 260 14.44 -20.86 7.79
N LEU A 261 14.92 -20.27 8.88
CA LEU A 261 16.31 -19.81 9.10
C LEU A 261 16.73 -18.56 8.35
N VAL A 262 15.94 -18.04 7.42
CA VAL A 262 16.16 -16.72 6.81
C VAL A 262 15.70 -15.66 7.81
N ARG A 263 16.61 -14.78 8.22
CA ARG A 263 16.32 -13.65 9.11
C ARG A 263 16.00 -12.38 8.35
N ALA A 264 16.61 -12.22 7.18
CA ALA A 264 16.32 -11.16 6.22
C ALA A 264 16.60 -11.65 4.80
N ALA A 265 15.85 -11.12 3.84
CA ALA A 265 16.05 -11.34 2.43
C ALA A 265 16.35 -10.01 1.71
N LEU A 266 17.26 -10.06 0.77
CA LEU A 266 17.61 -8.96 -0.13
C LEU A 266 17.50 -9.44 -1.58
N VAL A 267 16.72 -8.74 -2.37
CA VAL A 267 16.73 -8.92 -3.83
C VAL A 267 17.13 -7.62 -4.48
N VAL A 268 18.21 -7.63 -5.24
CA VAL A 268 18.66 -6.47 -6.02
C VAL A 268 18.34 -6.67 -7.49
N TYR A 269 18.02 -5.59 -8.18
CA TYR A 269 17.73 -5.64 -9.62
C TYR A 269 18.23 -4.41 -10.36
N GLN A 270 18.57 -4.58 -11.63
CA GLN A 270 18.98 -3.50 -12.49
C GLN A 270 17.76 -2.71 -12.96
N ALA A 271 17.57 -1.50 -12.44
CA ALA A 271 16.43 -0.67 -12.78
C ALA A 271 16.62 0.08 -14.11
N ASP A 272 17.83 0.58 -14.35
CA ASP A 272 18.28 1.22 -15.58
C ASP A 272 19.78 0.96 -15.81
N ASP A 273 20.40 1.65 -16.76
CA ASP A 273 21.80 1.40 -17.17
C ASP A 273 22.82 1.60 -16.05
N ASN A 274 22.50 2.39 -15.05
CA ASN A 274 23.44 2.73 -13.96
C ASN A 274 22.77 2.78 -12.58
N THR A 275 21.57 2.24 -12.46
CA THR A 275 20.83 2.25 -11.19
C THR A 275 20.43 0.85 -10.79
N ILE A 276 20.86 0.45 -9.60
CA ILE A 276 20.44 -0.77 -8.92
C ILE A 276 19.43 -0.39 -7.84
N LYS A 277 18.30 -1.07 -7.84
CA LYS A 277 17.35 -1.01 -6.73
C LYS A 277 17.40 -2.29 -5.92
N GLY A 278 17.20 -2.16 -4.61
CA GLY A 278 17.16 -3.28 -3.68
C GLY A 278 15.86 -3.31 -2.90
N SER A 279 15.28 -4.50 -2.78
CA SER A 279 14.13 -4.77 -1.89
C SER A 279 14.60 -5.63 -0.73
N LEU A 280 14.37 -5.15 0.48
CA LEU A 280 14.69 -5.80 1.74
C LEU A 280 13.41 -6.25 2.43
N ARG A 281 13.38 -7.49 2.90
CA ARG A 281 12.27 -8.05 3.67
C ARG A 281 12.81 -8.84 4.87
N ALA A 282 12.08 -8.77 5.97
CA ALA A 282 12.35 -9.58 7.15
C ALA A 282 11.03 -9.99 7.80
N GLU A 283 11.04 -11.12 8.49
CA GLU A 283 9.94 -11.54 9.34
C GLU A 283 10.25 -11.23 10.81
N LYS A 284 9.20 -11.14 11.65
CA LYS A 284 9.37 -10.85 13.09
C LYS A 284 10.35 -11.79 13.78
N HIS A 285 10.37 -13.07 13.39
CA HIS A 285 11.28 -14.06 13.95
C HIS A 285 12.76 -13.78 13.66
N GLY A 286 13.05 -13.07 12.56
CA GLY A 286 14.41 -12.71 12.16
C GLY A 286 15.07 -11.68 13.07
N ASN A 287 14.26 -10.89 13.79
CA ASN A 287 14.70 -9.80 14.68
C ASN A 287 15.76 -8.87 14.04
N ILE A 288 15.53 -8.53 12.77
CA ILE A 288 16.36 -7.59 12.01
C ILE A 288 15.51 -6.39 11.62
N ASP A 289 16.07 -5.21 11.75
CA ASP A 289 15.50 -3.96 11.25
C ASP A 289 16.09 -3.67 9.86
N VAL A 290 15.32 -3.99 8.80
CA VAL A 290 15.79 -3.78 7.44
C VAL A 290 15.74 -2.31 7.03
N SER A 291 14.97 -1.46 7.73
CA SER A 291 14.96 -0.03 7.47
C SER A 291 16.30 0.61 7.83
N ALA A 292 16.91 0.19 8.94
CA ALA A 292 18.24 0.65 9.32
C ALA A 292 19.30 0.31 8.24
N ILE A 293 19.18 -0.87 7.60
CA ILE A 293 20.07 -1.25 6.50
C ILE A 293 19.80 -0.37 5.28
N ALA A 294 18.55 -0.18 4.89
CA ALA A 294 18.18 0.65 3.75
C ALA A 294 18.65 2.10 3.91
N HIS A 295 18.52 2.68 5.10
CA HIS A 295 19.00 4.04 5.39
C HIS A 295 20.52 4.22 5.17
N THR A 296 21.34 3.22 5.48
CA THR A 296 22.80 3.30 5.22
C THR A 296 23.12 3.35 3.72
N LEU A 297 22.17 2.94 2.86
CA LEU A 297 22.26 2.95 1.41
C LEU A 297 21.44 4.08 0.76
N GLY A 298 21.03 5.08 1.55
CA GLY A 298 20.24 6.22 1.07
C GLY A 298 18.78 5.88 0.75
N GLY A 299 18.29 4.75 1.23
CA GLY A 299 16.91 4.29 1.09
C GLY A 299 16.07 4.48 2.35
N GLY A 300 14.93 3.78 2.44
CA GLY A 300 14.03 3.86 3.58
C GLY A 300 12.94 2.80 3.52
N GLY A 301 11.99 2.91 4.43
CA GLY A 301 10.84 2.01 4.57
C GLY A 301 10.60 1.60 6.02
N HIS A 302 9.87 0.51 6.20
CA HIS A 302 9.50 -0.02 7.50
C HIS A 302 10.51 -1.05 8.02
N LYS A 303 10.46 -1.31 9.32
CA LYS A 303 11.34 -2.28 10.01
C LYS A 303 11.42 -3.66 9.32
N LEU A 304 10.32 -4.12 8.72
CA LEU A 304 10.24 -5.45 8.07
C LEU A 304 10.23 -5.37 6.53
N ALA A 305 10.10 -4.18 5.95
CA ALA A 305 9.99 -3.98 4.51
C ALA A 305 10.61 -2.63 4.11
N SER A 306 11.72 -2.65 3.41
CA SER A 306 12.45 -1.44 3.02
C SER A 306 13.07 -1.60 1.64
N GLY A 307 13.45 -0.47 1.04
CA GLY A 307 14.11 -0.46 -0.25
C GLY A 307 15.19 0.63 -0.33
N PHE A 308 16.07 0.49 -1.31
CA PHE A 308 17.11 1.47 -1.59
C PHE A 308 17.40 1.54 -3.09
N SER A 309 18.11 2.59 -3.48
CA SER A 309 18.61 2.79 -4.84
C SER A 309 20.06 3.25 -4.78
N ILE A 310 20.94 2.58 -5.51
CA ILE A 310 22.36 2.90 -5.58
C ILE A 310 22.85 2.94 -7.02
N PRO A 311 23.86 3.74 -7.36
CA PRO A 311 24.50 3.67 -8.67
C PRO A 311 25.25 2.37 -8.84
N GLY A 312 25.32 1.84 -10.08
CA GLY A 312 26.08 0.64 -10.42
C GLY A 312 25.40 -0.26 -11.42
N GLN A 313 26.07 -1.37 -11.74
CA GLN A 313 25.56 -2.41 -12.64
C GLN A 313 25.66 -3.79 -12.02
N ILE A 314 24.64 -4.62 -12.24
CA ILE A 314 24.67 -6.03 -11.87
C ILE A 314 25.10 -6.83 -13.08
N ILE A 315 26.23 -7.50 -12.99
CA ILE A 315 26.72 -8.38 -14.03
C ILE A 315 26.66 -9.84 -13.59
N GLY A 316 26.24 -10.73 -14.50
CA GLY A 316 26.31 -12.17 -14.30
C GLY A 316 27.77 -12.63 -14.27
N VAL A 317 28.09 -13.57 -13.38
CA VAL A 317 29.36 -14.30 -13.32
C VAL A 317 29.01 -15.78 -13.38
N ASP A 318 29.86 -16.59 -13.98
CA ASP A 318 29.63 -18.01 -14.28
C ASP A 318 28.83 -18.78 -13.21
N ASP A 319 28.03 -19.74 -13.66
CA ASP A 319 27.26 -20.70 -12.83
C ASP A 319 26.41 -20.07 -11.72
N ASN A 320 25.45 -19.19 -12.11
CA ASN A 320 24.51 -18.52 -11.19
C ASN A 320 25.13 -17.51 -10.22
N GLY A 321 26.39 -17.10 -10.45
CA GLY A 321 27.02 -15.99 -9.74
C GLY A 321 26.59 -14.62 -10.28
N TRP A 322 26.78 -13.57 -9.45
CA TRP A 322 26.61 -12.19 -9.84
C TRP A 322 27.49 -11.28 -8.98
N LYS A 323 27.80 -10.10 -9.48
CA LYS A 323 28.51 -9.03 -8.74
C LYS A 323 27.99 -7.66 -9.13
N ILE A 324 28.16 -6.71 -8.25
CA ILE A 324 27.93 -5.28 -8.50
C ILE A 324 29.26 -4.63 -8.90
N VAL A 325 29.23 -3.82 -9.94
CA VAL A 325 30.37 -3.05 -10.45
C VAL A 325 30.01 -1.58 -10.59
#